data_836ec9143f78b3313fd3c1fe66c2194b
#
_entry.id   836ec9143f78b3313fd3c1fe66c2194b
#
_cell.length_a   1.000
_cell.length_b   1.000
_cell.length_c   1.000
_cell.angle_alpha   90.00
_cell.angle_beta   90.00
_cell.angle_gamma   90.00
#
_symmetry.space_group_name_H-M   'P 1'
#
loop_
_entity.id
_entity.type
_entity.pdbx_description
1 polymer ?
#
loop_
_entity_poly.entity_id
_entity_poly.type
_entity_poly.pdbx_seq_one_letter_code
_entity_poly.pdbx_strand_id
1 'polypeptide(L)'
;MMNGRFAETAASGGRFSFSTKGAGRRAGRRREQTETGPRVRSTTVICVRRENHVVMAADGQVTMGEAVFKHTAKKIRRLYQDKILAGFAGSTADAFSLFSRFEGKLEQYAGNLGRSAVELAKDWRTDKMLRSLEALLVVSDLQQTFLISGSGDVIEPDEGIAAIGSGGSYALAAARALMENTEMGARDIAEKALRIAGQICIYTNDKITIEELNGAGSQ
;
A
#
# COMPACT_ATOMS: atom_id res chain seq x y z
N MET A 1 -14.54 -12.64 -59.11
CA MET A 1 -13.86 -13.78 -59.82
C MET A 1 -12.54 -14.01 -59.13
N MET A 2 -12.35 -15.08 -58.59
CA MET A 2 -11.34 -16.13 -58.47
C MET A 2 -11.26 -16.71 -57.07
N ASN A 3 -11.71 -17.95 -57.05
CA ASN A 3 -11.60 -18.94 -56.00
C ASN A 3 -10.13 -19.37 -55.78
N GLY A 4 -9.74 -19.65 -54.56
CA GLY A 4 -8.49 -20.32 -54.21
C GLY A 4 -8.68 -21.26 -53.00
N ARG A 5 -8.69 -22.52 -53.31
CA ARG A 5 -9.06 -23.69 -52.50
C ARG A 5 -8.16 -23.93 -51.30
N PHE A 6 -8.78 -24.40 -50.22
CA PHE A 6 -8.17 -25.16 -49.14
C PHE A 6 -7.67 -26.51 -49.65
N ALA A 7 -6.47 -26.91 -49.22
CA ALA A 7 -5.96 -28.28 -49.34
C ALA A 7 -5.74 -28.83 -47.93
N GLU A 8 -6.55 -29.84 -47.56
CA GLU A 8 -6.31 -30.76 -46.47
C GLU A 8 -5.11 -31.64 -46.81
N THR A 9 -4.26 -31.87 -45.83
CA THR A 9 -3.35 -33.03 -45.85
C THR A 9 -3.37 -33.71 -44.48
N ALA A 10 -4.02 -34.83 -44.42
CA ALA A 10 -3.94 -35.80 -43.35
C ALA A 10 -2.72 -36.72 -43.57
N ALA A 11 -1.93 -37.00 -42.52
CA ALA A 11 -1.09 -38.18 -42.43
C ALA A 11 -0.61 -38.36 -40.99
N SER A 12 -1.03 -39.36 -40.40
CA SER A 12 -0.45 -40.66 -40.05
C SER A 12 0.21 -40.70 -38.67
N GLY A 13 -0.34 -41.62 -37.93
CA GLY A 13 -0.05 -42.02 -36.57
C GLY A 13 1.37 -42.52 -36.32
N GLY A 14 1.83 -42.19 -35.15
CA GLY A 14 2.96 -42.82 -34.50
C GLY A 14 2.61 -43.00 -33.02
N ARG A 15 2.26 -44.25 -32.66
CA ARG A 15 2.13 -44.67 -31.27
C ARG A 15 3.52 -44.80 -30.66
N PHE A 16 3.87 -43.93 -29.73
CA PHE A 16 4.96 -44.18 -28.80
C PHE A 16 4.38 -44.65 -27.47
N SER A 17 4.61 -45.92 -27.15
CA SER A 17 4.34 -46.50 -25.85
C SER A 17 5.55 -46.25 -24.95
N PHE A 18 5.41 -45.43 -23.90
CA PHE A 18 6.38 -45.36 -22.80
C PHE A 18 5.89 -46.21 -21.64
N SER A 19 6.64 -47.27 -21.35
CA SER A 19 6.53 -48.08 -20.14
C SER A 19 6.98 -47.26 -18.93
N THR A 20 6.09 -46.95 -18.00
CA THR A 20 6.41 -46.32 -16.73
C THR A 20 6.68 -47.39 -15.67
N LYS A 21 7.95 -47.60 -15.36
CA LYS A 21 8.35 -48.26 -14.10
C LYS A 21 8.22 -47.25 -12.97
N GLY A 22 7.50 -47.63 -11.92
CA GLY A 22 7.18 -46.79 -10.76
C GLY A 22 8.38 -46.32 -9.96
N ALA A 23 8.33 -45.07 -9.55
CA ALA A 23 9.03 -44.56 -8.41
C ALA A 23 8.01 -43.81 -7.55
N GLY A 24 7.66 -44.40 -6.43
CA GLY A 24 6.78 -43.79 -5.44
C GLY A 24 7.38 -42.48 -4.86
N ARG A 25 6.95 -41.37 -5.39
CA ARG A 25 7.15 -40.07 -4.72
C ARG A 25 6.04 -39.90 -3.72
N ARG A 26 6.40 -39.98 -2.41
CA ARG A 26 5.57 -39.48 -1.32
C ARG A 26 5.27 -38.01 -1.60
N ALA A 27 4.05 -37.72 -1.99
CA ALA A 27 3.51 -36.37 -2.04
C ALA A 27 3.53 -35.80 -0.61
N GLY A 28 4.50 -34.96 -0.32
CA GLY A 28 4.48 -34.11 0.85
C GLY A 28 3.24 -33.24 0.75
N ARG A 29 2.23 -33.53 1.55
CA ARG A 29 1.10 -32.61 1.78
C ARG A 29 1.69 -31.29 2.26
N ARG A 30 1.80 -30.29 1.39
CA ARG A 30 1.84 -28.89 1.81
C ARG A 30 0.57 -28.71 2.64
N ARG A 31 0.74 -28.54 3.94
CA ARG A 31 -0.31 -27.98 4.78
C ARG A 31 -0.56 -26.57 4.23
N GLU A 32 -1.62 -26.41 3.45
CA GLU A 32 -2.28 -25.12 3.31
C GLU A 32 -2.63 -24.70 4.74
N GLN A 33 -1.88 -23.72 5.26
CA GLN A 33 -2.27 -23.02 6.46
C GLN A 33 -3.49 -22.19 6.06
N THR A 34 -4.67 -22.76 6.25
CA THR A 34 -5.91 -22.01 6.23
C THR A 34 -5.86 -21.10 7.45
N GLU A 35 -5.47 -19.83 7.22
CA GLU A 35 -5.67 -18.78 8.21
C GLU A 35 -7.17 -18.61 8.46
N THR A 36 -7.66 -19.20 9.54
CA THR A 36 -9.07 -19.29 9.90
C THR A 36 -9.51 -18.12 10.77
N GLY A 37 -9.30 -16.87 10.32
CA GLY A 37 -9.83 -15.69 11.00
C GLY A 37 -10.32 -14.64 10.00
N PRO A 38 -11.36 -13.85 10.32
CA PRO A 38 -11.78 -12.76 9.47
C PRO A 38 -10.64 -11.73 9.40
N ARG A 39 -10.00 -11.61 8.23
CA ARG A 39 -8.97 -10.60 8.01
C ARG A 39 -9.61 -9.23 8.03
N VAL A 40 -9.11 -8.33 8.86
CA VAL A 40 -9.43 -6.91 8.77
C VAL A 40 -8.75 -6.37 7.52
N ARG A 41 -9.54 -6.07 6.50
CA ARG A 41 -9.09 -5.42 5.28
C ARG A 41 -9.81 -4.10 5.18
N SER A 42 -9.08 -3.03 5.22
CA SER A 42 -9.58 -1.76 4.71
C SER A 42 -8.62 -0.66 5.07
N THR A 43 -8.01 -0.15 4.09
CA THR A 43 -7.30 1.11 4.23
C THR A 43 -6.81 1.47 2.85
N THR A 44 -7.04 2.69 2.45
CA THR A 44 -6.29 3.30 1.37
C THR A 44 -5.76 4.61 1.91
N VAL A 45 -4.46 4.75 1.89
CA VAL A 45 -3.77 6.00 2.21
C VAL A 45 -2.92 6.39 1.03
N ILE A 46 -2.94 7.65 0.67
CA ILE A 46 -2.05 8.25 -0.32
C ILE A 46 -1.34 9.47 0.26
N CYS A 47 -0.09 9.63 -0.07
CA CYS A 47 0.71 10.83 0.17
C CYS A 47 1.14 11.38 -1.18
N VAL A 48 0.90 12.66 -1.39
CA VAL A 48 1.30 13.41 -2.59
C VAL A 48 2.12 14.60 -2.17
N ARG A 49 3.33 14.72 -2.71
CA ARG A 49 4.18 15.89 -2.55
C ARG A 49 4.37 16.56 -3.90
N ARG A 50 4.00 17.82 -3.98
CA ARG A 50 4.22 18.66 -5.15
C ARG A 50 4.75 20.00 -4.67
N GLU A 51 5.88 20.43 -5.21
CA GLU A 51 6.56 21.66 -4.77
C GLU A 51 6.86 21.63 -3.27
N ASN A 52 6.40 22.64 -2.54
CA ASN A 52 6.61 22.80 -1.09
C ASN A 52 5.35 22.43 -0.28
N HIS A 53 4.50 21.57 -0.84
CA HIS A 53 3.25 21.15 -0.25
C HIS A 53 3.16 19.63 -0.20
N VAL A 54 2.87 19.08 0.97
CA VAL A 54 2.66 17.65 1.22
C VAL A 54 1.24 17.44 1.68
N VAL A 55 0.55 16.54 1.02
CA VAL A 55 -0.82 16.15 1.34
C VAL A 55 -0.88 14.66 1.58
N MET A 56 -1.41 14.26 2.72
CA MET A 56 -1.73 12.87 3.01
C MET A 56 -3.24 12.74 3.12
N ALA A 57 -3.81 11.84 2.34
CA ALA A 57 -5.24 11.58 2.32
C ALA A 57 -5.53 10.10 2.56
N ALA A 58 -6.63 9.80 3.24
CA ALA A 58 -7.06 8.43 3.52
C ALA A 58 -8.57 8.30 3.48
N ASP A 59 -9.05 7.13 3.06
CA ASP A 59 -10.45 6.75 3.21
C ASP A 59 -10.78 6.38 4.66
N GLY A 60 -12.06 6.35 5.00
CA GLY A 60 -12.52 6.05 6.36
C GLY A 60 -13.05 4.64 6.61
N GLN A 61 -13.00 3.74 5.62
CA GLN A 61 -13.64 2.42 5.72
C GLN A 61 -12.83 1.45 6.60
N VAL A 62 -13.53 0.69 7.46
CA VAL A 62 -13.00 -0.49 8.15
C VAL A 62 -13.91 -1.66 7.84
N THR A 63 -13.35 -2.71 7.24
CA THR A 63 -14.06 -3.93 6.83
C THR A 63 -13.48 -5.13 7.57
N MET A 64 -14.34 -6.02 8.04
CA MET A 64 -13.95 -7.29 8.65
C MET A 64 -14.69 -8.40 7.91
N GLY A 65 -13.93 -9.27 7.23
CA GLY A 65 -14.50 -10.24 6.30
C GLY A 65 -15.27 -9.52 5.18
N GLU A 66 -16.57 -9.75 5.08
CA GLU A 66 -17.47 -9.16 4.06
C GLU A 66 -18.30 -7.98 4.57
N ALA A 67 -18.15 -7.59 5.84
CA ALA A 67 -18.96 -6.53 6.46
C ALA A 67 -18.17 -5.26 6.73
N VAL A 68 -18.76 -4.09 6.42
CA VAL A 68 -18.21 -2.79 6.78
C VAL A 68 -18.62 -2.42 8.19
N PHE A 69 -17.65 -2.25 9.09
CA PHE A 69 -17.87 -1.93 10.50
C PHE A 69 -17.78 -0.44 10.80
N LYS A 70 -17.03 0.32 10.01
CA LYS A 70 -16.85 1.75 10.21
C LYS A 70 -16.58 2.45 8.89
N HIS A 71 -17.13 3.67 8.74
CA HIS A 71 -16.98 4.48 7.53
C HIS A 71 -16.09 5.72 7.70
N THR A 72 -15.70 6.04 8.94
CA THR A 72 -15.02 7.30 9.30
C THR A 72 -13.82 7.08 10.21
N ALA A 73 -13.04 6.02 9.96
CA ALA A 73 -11.82 5.78 10.72
C ALA A 73 -10.73 6.79 10.36
N LYS A 74 -10.03 7.29 11.37
CA LYS A 74 -8.85 8.15 11.16
C LYS A 74 -7.61 7.28 10.98
N LYS A 75 -7.01 7.35 9.81
CA LYS A 75 -5.86 6.53 9.39
C LYS A 75 -4.58 7.35 9.23
N ILE A 76 -4.66 8.66 9.44
CA ILE A 76 -3.56 9.61 9.38
C ILE A 76 -3.37 10.23 10.75
N ARG A 77 -2.12 10.48 11.12
CA ARG A 77 -1.71 11.21 12.31
C ARG A 77 -0.65 12.23 12.00
N ARG A 78 -0.67 13.33 12.76
CA ARG A 78 0.44 14.27 12.86
C ARG A 78 1.33 13.84 14.02
N LEU A 79 2.62 13.80 13.77
CA LEU A 79 3.65 13.40 14.73
C LEU A 79 4.70 14.50 14.86
N TYR A 80 5.49 14.42 15.92
CA TYR A 80 6.63 15.29 16.16
C TYR A 80 6.30 16.77 15.94
N GLN A 81 5.52 17.35 16.87
CA GLN A 81 5.13 18.78 16.84
C GLN A 81 4.39 19.17 15.53
N ASP A 82 3.54 18.30 15.03
CA ASP A 82 2.78 18.48 13.79
C ASP A 82 3.60 18.65 12.51
N LYS A 83 4.91 18.33 12.55
CA LYS A 83 5.83 18.49 11.40
C LYS A 83 5.88 17.26 10.49
N ILE A 84 5.34 16.15 10.93
CA ILE A 84 5.40 14.87 10.20
C ILE A 84 3.99 14.30 10.08
N LEU A 85 3.62 13.90 8.87
CA LEU A 85 2.40 13.13 8.60
C LEU A 85 2.75 11.64 8.55
N ALA A 86 1.91 10.82 9.19
CA ALA A 86 2.04 9.38 9.16
C ALA A 86 0.70 8.72 8.85
N GLY A 87 0.67 7.87 7.82
CA GLY A 87 -0.50 7.11 7.40
C GLY A 87 -0.23 5.61 7.47
N PHE A 88 -1.24 4.85 7.84
CA PHE A 88 -1.12 3.42 8.14
C PHE A 88 -2.13 2.58 7.37
N ALA A 89 -1.68 1.44 6.87
CA ALA A 89 -2.52 0.39 6.29
C ALA A 89 -2.26 -0.94 6.98
N GLY A 90 -3.30 -1.51 7.62
CA GLY A 90 -3.23 -2.75 8.41
C GLY A 90 -4.33 -2.82 9.46
N SER A 91 -4.15 -3.63 10.50
CA SER A 91 -5.10 -3.69 11.62
C SER A 91 -5.00 -2.45 12.50
N THR A 92 -6.12 -2.01 13.09
CA THR A 92 -6.17 -0.81 13.94
C THR A 92 -5.29 -0.96 15.20
N ALA A 93 -5.22 -2.17 15.76
CA ALA A 93 -4.40 -2.43 16.94
C ALA A 93 -2.90 -2.26 16.65
N ASP A 94 -2.48 -2.70 15.46
CA ASP A 94 -1.10 -2.63 15.00
C ASP A 94 -0.69 -1.18 14.70
N ALA A 95 -1.64 -0.39 14.17
CA ALA A 95 -1.43 1.03 13.89
C ALA A 95 -0.97 1.81 15.13
N PHE A 96 -1.65 1.59 16.27
CA PHE A 96 -1.31 2.29 17.50
C PHE A 96 0.11 1.99 17.98
N SER A 97 0.49 0.72 17.95
CA SER A 97 1.83 0.28 18.36
C SER A 97 2.92 0.87 17.47
N LEU A 98 2.71 0.88 16.15
CA LEU A 98 3.67 1.40 15.20
C LEU A 98 3.81 2.92 15.27
N PHE A 99 2.70 3.66 15.36
CA PHE A 99 2.76 5.11 15.53
C PHE A 99 3.50 5.51 16.80
N SER A 100 3.21 4.88 17.95
CA SER A 100 3.89 5.18 19.22
C SER A 100 5.40 4.88 19.14
N ARG A 101 5.79 3.77 18.54
CA ARG A 101 7.22 3.44 18.36
C ARG A 101 7.90 4.41 17.40
N PHE A 102 7.22 4.79 16.31
CA PHE A 102 7.78 5.75 15.37
C PHE A 102 7.95 7.13 16.00
N GLU A 103 6.99 7.58 16.78
CA GLU A 103 7.07 8.85 17.54
C GLU A 103 8.26 8.84 18.49
N GLY A 104 8.48 7.74 19.23
CA GLY A 104 9.68 7.60 20.07
C GLY A 104 10.99 7.66 19.28
N LYS A 105 11.04 7.11 18.03
CA LYS A 105 12.21 7.28 17.16
C LYS A 105 12.40 8.73 16.69
N LEU A 106 11.31 9.41 16.37
CA LEU A 106 11.38 10.83 15.98
C LEU A 106 11.90 11.70 17.13
N GLU A 107 11.48 11.45 18.36
CA GLU A 107 12.02 12.13 19.54
C GLU A 107 13.49 11.81 19.73
N GLN A 108 13.88 10.53 19.67
CA GLN A 108 15.26 10.06 19.85
C GLN A 108 16.22 10.67 18.83
N TYR A 109 15.77 10.89 17.60
CA TYR A 109 16.61 11.40 16.49
C TYR A 109 16.25 12.84 16.11
N ALA A 110 15.67 13.62 17.05
CA ALA A 110 15.37 15.05 16.89
C ALA A 110 14.61 15.39 15.60
N GLY A 111 13.63 14.55 15.23
CA GLY A 111 12.79 14.74 14.06
C GLY A 111 13.42 14.37 12.72
N ASN A 112 14.61 13.75 12.72
CA ASN A 112 15.21 13.25 11.47
C ASN A 112 14.40 12.10 10.92
N LEU A 113 13.58 12.38 9.88
CA LEU A 113 12.61 11.46 9.33
C LEU A 113 13.27 10.20 8.76
N GLY A 114 14.30 10.35 7.92
CA GLY A 114 14.97 9.23 7.26
C GLY A 114 15.63 8.28 8.27
N ARG A 115 16.35 8.85 9.27
CA ARG A 115 16.97 8.04 10.32
C ARG A 115 15.93 7.32 11.16
N SER A 116 14.87 8.01 11.55
CA SER A 116 13.77 7.41 12.33
C SER A 116 13.08 6.29 11.59
N ALA A 117 12.86 6.44 10.26
CA ALA A 117 12.28 5.41 9.40
C ALA A 117 13.16 4.15 9.34
N VAL A 118 14.46 4.30 9.13
CA VAL A 118 15.41 3.18 9.10
C VAL A 118 15.48 2.45 10.45
N GLU A 119 15.52 3.19 11.55
CA GLU A 119 15.59 2.57 12.88
C GLU A 119 14.26 1.90 13.28
N LEU A 120 13.11 2.43 12.87
CA LEU A 120 11.83 1.73 13.02
C LEU A 120 11.82 0.44 12.21
N ALA A 121 12.27 0.46 10.95
CA ALA A 121 12.29 -0.71 10.09
C ALA A 121 13.19 -1.83 10.65
N LYS A 122 14.34 -1.48 11.26
CA LYS A 122 15.21 -2.44 11.97
C LYS A 122 14.49 -3.08 13.15
N ASP A 123 13.84 -2.26 13.99
CA ASP A 123 13.06 -2.75 15.13
C ASP A 123 11.91 -3.65 14.63
N TRP A 124 11.21 -3.24 13.60
CA TRP A 124 10.08 -3.99 13.03
C TRP A 124 10.50 -5.39 12.56
N ARG A 125 11.64 -5.46 11.88
CA ARG A 125 12.19 -6.73 11.38
C ARG A 125 12.68 -7.65 12.50
N THR A 126 13.25 -7.12 13.59
CA THR A 126 13.95 -7.89 14.64
C THR A 126 13.07 -8.21 15.83
N ASP A 127 12.09 -7.37 16.17
CA ASP A 127 11.15 -7.58 17.26
C ASP A 127 10.11 -8.65 16.88
N LYS A 128 10.02 -9.72 17.71
CA LYS A 128 9.09 -10.84 17.46
C LYS A 128 7.62 -10.41 17.44
N MET A 129 7.26 -9.41 18.24
CA MET A 129 5.89 -8.89 18.30
C MET A 129 5.56 -8.07 17.07
N LEU A 130 6.47 -7.20 16.63
CA LEU A 130 6.26 -6.36 15.47
C LEU A 130 6.31 -7.14 14.15
N ARG A 131 7.20 -8.12 14.05
CA ARG A 131 7.39 -8.91 12.82
C ARG A 131 6.14 -9.66 12.36
N SER A 132 5.21 -9.94 13.27
CA SER A 132 3.93 -10.57 12.94
C SER A 132 2.89 -9.59 12.37
N LEU A 133 3.17 -8.29 12.37
CA LEU A 133 2.25 -7.28 11.88
C LEU A 133 2.28 -7.20 10.34
N GLU A 134 1.16 -7.52 9.72
CA GLU A 134 0.95 -7.31 8.29
C GLU A 134 0.49 -5.86 8.05
N ALA A 135 1.45 -4.94 7.98
CA ALA A 135 1.16 -3.52 7.90
C ALA A 135 2.13 -2.77 6.98
N LEU A 136 1.69 -1.61 6.52
CA LEU A 136 2.49 -0.63 5.80
C LEU A 136 2.30 0.73 6.44
N LEU A 137 3.37 1.50 6.51
CA LEU A 137 3.38 2.85 7.01
C LEU A 137 3.92 3.79 5.94
N VAL A 138 3.23 4.90 5.68
CA VAL A 138 3.75 6.02 4.89
C VAL A 138 3.98 7.18 5.84
N VAL A 139 5.17 7.76 5.78
CA VAL A 139 5.55 8.91 6.59
C VAL A 139 6.14 10.00 5.69
N SER A 140 5.81 11.25 5.99
CA SER A 140 6.29 12.38 5.19
C SER A 140 6.47 13.63 6.03
N ASP A 141 7.53 14.34 5.75
CA ASP A 141 7.69 15.75 6.08
C ASP A 141 7.73 16.60 4.80
N LEU A 142 8.09 17.88 4.89
CA LEU A 142 8.18 18.76 3.72
C LEU A 142 9.31 18.39 2.73
N GLN A 143 10.26 17.56 3.13
CA GLN A 143 11.45 17.26 2.35
C GLN A 143 11.45 15.83 1.80
N GLN A 144 10.99 14.86 2.60
CA GLN A 144 11.10 13.44 2.31
C GLN A 144 9.78 12.70 2.53
N THR A 145 9.59 11.61 1.81
CA THR A 145 8.48 10.67 2.00
C THR A 145 9.05 9.26 2.01
N PHE A 146 8.65 8.45 2.99
CA PHE A 146 9.08 7.04 3.07
C PHE A 146 7.88 6.11 3.20
N LEU A 147 7.98 4.99 2.51
CA LEU A 147 7.14 3.82 2.73
C LEU A 147 7.96 2.81 3.54
N ILE A 148 7.40 2.35 4.65
CA ILE A 148 8.04 1.42 5.58
C ILE A 148 7.19 0.15 5.66
N SER A 149 7.81 -1.02 5.50
CA SER A 149 7.14 -2.32 5.58
C SER A 149 7.58 -3.14 6.80
N GLY A 150 6.75 -4.11 7.17
CA GLY A 150 7.07 -5.09 8.22
C GLY A 150 8.23 -6.03 7.87
N SER A 151 8.61 -6.15 6.59
CA SER A 151 9.81 -6.86 6.14
C SER A 151 11.10 -6.10 6.40
N GLY A 152 11.01 -4.82 6.79
CA GLY A 152 12.15 -3.96 7.06
C GLY A 152 12.58 -3.10 5.87
N ASP A 153 11.73 -3.01 4.82
CA ASP A 153 12.01 -2.15 3.69
C ASP A 153 11.69 -0.70 4.04
N VAL A 154 12.56 0.21 3.59
CA VAL A 154 12.35 1.66 3.63
C VAL A 154 12.56 2.17 2.22
N ILE A 155 11.47 2.62 1.59
CA ILE A 155 11.45 3.02 0.19
C ILE A 155 11.10 4.51 0.11
N GLU A 156 11.94 5.29 -0.53
CA GLU A 156 11.63 6.68 -0.91
C GLU A 156 11.09 6.68 -2.35
N PRO A 157 9.84 7.15 -2.59
CA PRO A 157 9.28 7.19 -3.93
C PRO A 157 9.94 8.28 -4.79
N ASP A 158 10.31 7.97 -6.02
CA ASP A 158 11.00 8.89 -6.93
C ASP A 158 10.14 10.13 -7.29
N GLU A 159 8.83 9.97 -7.41
CA GLU A 159 7.91 11.02 -7.89
C GLU A 159 7.18 11.77 -6.76
N GLY A 160 7.56 11.55 -5.50
CA GLY A 160 6.89 12.19 -4.36
C GLY A 160 5.45 11.69 -4.10
N ILE A 161 5.08 10.56 -4.68
CA ILE A 161 3.76 9.92 -4.48
C ILE A 161 3.95 8.55 -3.86
N ALA A 162 3.31 8.31 -2.71
CA ALA A 162 3.24 7.01 -2.07
C ALA A 162 1.79 6.63 -1.80
N ALA A 163 1.39 5.40 -2.09
CA ALA A 163 0.07 4.91 -1.72
C ALA A 163 0.14 3.49 -1.17
N ILE A 164 -0.66 3.21 -0.14
CA ILE A 164 -0.68 1.94 0.57
C ILE A 164 -2.11 1.45 0.81
N GLY A 165 -2.23 0.15 1.07
CA GLY A 165 -3.49 -0.49 1.39
C GLY A 165 -4.24 -1.05 0.18
N SER A 166 -5.49 -1.49 0.39
CA SER A 166 -6.25 -2.25 -0.61
C SER A 166 -6.53 -1.48 -1.90
N GLY A 167 -6.80 -0.18 -1.81
CA GLY A 167 -6.98 0.71 -2.97
C GLY A 167 -5.70 1.43 -3.40
N GLY A 168 -4.56 1.15 -2.76
CA GLY A 168 -3.31 1.90 -2.94
C GLY A 168 -2.84 1.93 -4.39
N SER A 169 -2.84 0.81 -5.09
CA SER A 169 -2.40 0.75 -6.50
C SER A 169 -3.29 1.57 -7.43
N TYR A 170 -4.61 1.63 -7.18
CA TYR A 170 -5.54 2.45 -7.96
C TYR A 170 -5.32 3.94 -7.69
N ALA A 171 -5.16 4.31 -6.41
CA ALA A 171 -4.85 5.67 -6.01
C ALA A 171 -3.50 6.13 -6.58
N LEU A 172 -2.47 5.29 -6.52
CA LEU A 172 -1.14 5.59 -7.08
C LEU A 172 -1.20 5.84 -8.58
N ALA A 173 -1.85 4.94 -9.34
CA ALA A 173 -1.96 5.09 -10.79
C ALA A 173 -2.73 6.36 -11.19
N ALA A 174 -3.84 6.65 -10.48
CA ALA A 174 -4.61 7.87 -10.70
C ALA A 174 -3.80 9.13 -10.35
N ALA A 175 -3.09 9.14 -9.23
CA ALA A 175 -2.29 10.29 -8.80
C ALA A 175 -1.14 10.57 -9.77
N ARG A 176 -0.45 9.54 -10.26
CA ARG A 176 0.60 9.68 -11.29
C ARG A 176 0.05 10.31 -12.56
N ALA A 177 -1.04 9.76 -13.08
CA ALA A 177 -1.66 10.31 -14.29
C ALA A 177 -2.07 11.79 -14.12
N LEU A 178 -2.61 12.16 -12.96
CA LEU A 178 -2.97 13.54 -12.65
C LEU A 178 -1.73 14.45 -12.50
N MET A 179 -0.70 13.96 -11.81
CA MET A 179 0.56 14.69 -11.60
C MET A 179 1.26 15.02 -12.90
N GLU A 180 1.31 14.07 -13.84
CA GLU A 180 2.00 14.20 -15.12
C GLU A 180 1.25 15.03 -16.14
N ASN A 181 -0.10 15.00 -16.12
CA ASN A 181 -0.91 15.55 -17.20
C ASN A 181 -1.75 16.78 -16.79
N THR A 182 -1.58 17.28 -15.55
CA THR A 182 -2.35 18.44 -15.07
C THR A 182 -1.52 19.35 -14.18
N GLU A 183 -1.97 20.59 -14.04
CA GLU A 183 -1.43 21.58 -13.10
C GLU A 183 -2.12 21.55 -11.71
N MET A 184 -2.81 20.46 -11.39
CA MET A 184 -3.50 20.33 -10.09
C MET A 184 -2.53 20.36 -8.93
N GLY A 185 -2.91 21.03 -7.83
CA GLY A 185 -2.17 21.00 -6.57
C GLY A 185 -2.20 19.61 -5.91
N ALA A 186 -1.27 19.38 -4.98
CA ALA A 186 -1.14 18.10 -4.26
C ALA A 186 -2.46 17.66 -3.60
N ARG A 187 -3.24 18.61 -3.06
CA ARG A 187 -4.53 18.34 -2.42
C ARG A 187 -5.54 17.75 -3.41
N ASP A 188 -5.73 18.41 -4.54
CA ASP A 188 -6.72 17.99 -5.54
C ASP A 188 -6.35 16.63 -6.14
N ILE A 189 -5.04 16.40 -6.36
CA ILE A 189 -4.52 15.12 -6.84
C ILE A 189 -4.83 14.02 -5.84
N ALA A 190 -4.49 14.20 -4.55
CA ALA A 190 -4.71 13.20 -3.52
C ALA A 190 -6.20 12.87 -3.35
N GLU A 191 -7.06 13.88 -3.30
CA GLU A 191 -8.50 13.70 -3.15
C GLU A 191 -9.11 12.98 -4.36
N LYS A 192 -8.80 13.42 -5.60
CA LYS A 192 -9.32 12.78 -6.81
C LYS A 192 -8.83 11.36 -6.97
N ALA A 193 -7.56 11.10 -6.67
CA ALA A 193 -6.99 9.76 -6.72
C ALA A 193 -7.70 8.79 -5.76
N LEU A 194 -8.00 9.23 -4.53
CA LEU A 194 -8.78 8.43 -3.58
C LEU A 194 -10.22 8.20 -4.03
N ARG A 195 -10.88 9.22 -4.61
CA ARG A 195 -12.24 9.05 -5.17
C ARG A 195 -12.27 8.02 -6.28
N ILE A 196 -11.27 8.03 -7.17
CA ILE A 196 -11.13 7.02 -8.23
C ILE A 196 -10.89 5.64 -7.62
N ALA A 197 -9.99 5.54 -6.65
CA ALA A 197 -9.74 4.28 -5.94
C ALA A 197 -11.00 3.73 -5.26
N GLY A 198 -11.82 4.60 -4.64
CA GLY A 198 -13.08 4.23 -4.00
C GLY A 198 -14.17 3.75 -4.98
N GLN A 199 -14.12 4.16 -6.25
CA GLN A 199 -15.02 3.66 -7.30
C GLN A 199 -14.65 2.25 -7.80
N ILE A 200 -13.40 1.82 -7.57
CA ILE A 200 -12.86 0.55 -8.07
C ILE A 200 -12.72 -0.47 -6.94
N CYS A 201 -12.19 -0.05 -5.80
CA CYS A 201 -11.87 -0.91 -4.67
C CYS A 201 -13.02 -0.97 -3.67
N ILE A 202 -13.61 -2.15 -3.51
CA ILE A 202 -14.73 -2.37 -2.55
C ILE A 202 -14.33 -2.14 -1.09
N TYR A 203 -13.04 -2.08 -0.79
CA TYR A 203 -12.49 -1.83 0.55
C TYR A 203 -12.11 -0.37 0.79
N THR A 204 -12.49 0.55 -0.10
CA THR A 204 -12.18 1.97 -0.05
C THR A 204 -13.47 2.76 -0.22
N ASN A 205 -13.75 3.72 0.67
CA ASN A 205 -14.94 4.57 0.56
C ASN A 205 -14.60 6.03 0.22
N ASP A 206 -15.63 6.85 0.06
CA ASP A 206 -15.54 8.27 -0.28
C ASP A 206 -15.46 9.22 0.94
N LYS A 207 -15.39 8.69 2.16
CA LYS A 207 -15.22 9.47 3.39
C LYS A 207 -13.74 9.76 3.60
N ILE A 208 -13.25 10.76 2.89
CA ILE A 208 -11.83 11.09 2.81
C ILE A 208 -11.46 12.03 3.95
N THR A 209 -10.40 11.69 4.69
CA THR A 209 -9.71 12.57 5.63
C THR A 209 -8.42 13.06 4.98
N ILE A 210 -8.13 14.35 5.08
CA ILE A 210 -6.95 14.99 4.48
C ILE A 210 -6.18 15.74 5.56
N GLU A 211 -4.86 15.56 5.58
CA GLU A 211 -3.90 16.30 6.39
C GLU A 211 -2.81 16.89 5.48
N GLU A 212 -2.34 18.09 5.80
CA GLU A 212 -1.44 18.85 4.92
C GLU A 212 -0.29 19.47 5.69
N LEU A 213 0.89 19.51 5.08
CA LEU A 213 2.04 20.32 5.52
C LEU A 213 2.34 21.33 4.42
N ASN A 214 2.37 22.62 4.82
CA ASN A 214 2.72 23.72 3.92
C ASN A 214 4.08 24.29 4.32
N GLY A 215 4.99 24.40 3.37
CA GLY A 215 6.23 25.13 3.56
C GLY A 215 5.96 26.65 3.63
N ALA A 216 6.79 27.39 4.35
CA ALA A 216 6.71 28.83 4.40
C ALA A 216 6.88 29.42 3.00
N GLY A 217 5.81 29.99 2.44
CA GLY A 217 5.81 30.61 1.09
C GLY A 217 4.55 30.36 0.26
N SER A 218 3.62 29.49 0.71
CA SER A 218 2.34 29.23 0.02
C SER A 218 1.24 30.10 0.65
N GLN A 219 1.15 31.36 0.25
CA GLN A 219 -0.02 32.24 0.42
C GLN A 219 -0.51 32.67 -0.93
#